data_2b2ffd42c04103f297e58e7d082b843a
#
_entry.id   2b2ffd42c04103f297e58e7d082b843a
#
_cell.length_a   1.000
_cell.length_b   1.000
_cell.length_c   1.000
_cell.angle_alpha   90.00
_cell.angle_beta   90.00
_cell.angle_gamma   90.00
#
_symmetry.space_group_name_H-M   'P 1'
#
loop_
_entity.id
_entity.type
_entity.pdbx_description
1 polymer ?
#
loop_
_entity_poly.entity_id
_entity_poly.type
_entity_poly.pdbx_seq_one_letter_code
_entity_poly.pdbx_strand_id
1 'polypeptide(L)'
;MKNLIASKDDSINPNGTIGIQKCGLIFWQKTGFLRHCNYRGFQSMITLISKRFGPTNIQNRGESCFIQFDNNEEKILYLSLKKEKNSKKSFIYGESHTVYADADFHILMLRVVSYIAKQIGCKFFIDDVTGYLKHHSIEKLNEYISNF
;
A
#
# COMPACT_ATOMS: atom_id res chain seq x y z
N MET A 1 -17.01 1.26 -13.65
CA MET A 1 -16.06 0.54 -12.79
C MET A 1 -16.06 1.14 -11.39
N LYS A 2 -16.17 0.30 -10.38
CA LYS A 2 -16.21 0.78 -8.99
C LYS A 2 -14.83 1.27 -8.56
N ASN A 3 -14.74 2.50 -8.09
CA ASN A 3 -13.47 3.03 -7.57
C ASN A 3 -13.23 2.48 -6.17
N LEU A 4 -12.18 1.68 -6.01
CA LEU A 4 -11.81 1.05 -4.75
C LEU A 4 -10.76 1.85 -3.97
N ILE A 5 -10.31 2.99 -4.51
CA ILE A 5 -9.37 3.89 -3.85
C ILE A 5 -10.13 5.12 -3.36
N ALA A 6 -9.93 5.47 -2.10
CA ALA A 6 -10.54 6.66 -1.49
C ALA A 6 -9.45 7.63 -1.03
N SER A 7 -9.83 8.91 -0.90
CA SER A 7 -8.95 9.92 -0.33
C SER A 7 -8.67 9.63 1.15
N LYS A 8 -7.48 9.98 1.63
CA LYS A 8 -7.16 9.87 3.06
C LYS A 8 -8.07 10.75 3.93
N ASP A 9 -8.65 11.82 3.37
CA ASP A 9 -9.55 12.72 4.09
C ASP A 9 -10.86 12.04 4.49
N ASP A 10 -11.19 10.91 3.85
CA ASP A 10 -12.38 10.12 4.16
C ASP A 10 -12.17 9.20 5.37
N SER A 11 -10.95 9.12 5.89
CA SER A 11 -10.60 8.24 7.00
C SER A 11 -9.35 8.73 7.71
N ILE A 12 -9.21 8.35 8.98
CA ILE A 12 -8.02 8.63 9.78
C ILE A 12 -7.04 7.47 9.60
N ASN A 13 -5.75 7.79 9.38
CA ASN A 13 -4.70 6.78 9.31
C ASN A 13 -4.66 6.00 10.63
N PRO A 14 -4.93 4.69 10.61
CA PRO A 14 -4.99 3.90 11.84
C PRO A 14 -3.64 3.75 12.55
N ASN A 15 -2.55 4.03 11.87
CA ASN A 15 -1.21 3.96 12.43
C ASN A 15 -0.81 5.23 13.20
N GLY A 16 -1.49 6.33 12.98
CA GLY A 16 -1.22 7.60 13.65
C GLY A 16 0.15 8.20 13.34
N THR A 17 0.87 7.68 12.34
CA THR A 17 2.20 8.15 12.00
C THR A 17 2.14 9.23 10.94
N ILE A 18 2.69 10.42 11.25
CA ILE A 18 2.67 11.57 10.35
C ILE A 18 3.94 11.62 9.49
N GLY A 19 5.06 11.13 10.00
CA GLY A 19 6.37 11.26 9.35
C GLY A 19 6.58 10.38 8.11
N ILE A 20 5.97 9.20 8.09
CA ILE A 20 6.23 8.20 7.05
C ILE A 20 5.65 8.61 5.69
N GLN A 21 4.49 9.27 5.67
CA GLN A 21 3.87 9.66 4.42
C GLN A 21 4.69 10.67 3.62
N LYS A 22 5.68 11.31 4.23
CA LYS A 22 6.58 12.22 3.51
C LYS A 22 7.51 11.49 2.54
N CYS A 23 7.68 10.19 2.72
CA CYS A 23 8.63 9.38 1.95
C CYS A 23 7.99 8.57 0.83
N GLY A 24 6.68 8.65 0.65
CA GLY A 24 6.03 7.86 -0.38
C GLY A 24 4.54 7.73 -0.18
N LEU A 25 4.08 6.51 0.02
CA LEU A 25 2.66 6.25 0.20
C LEU A 25 2.39 5.28 1.36
N ILE A 26 1.24 5.49 1.95
CA ILE A 26 0.67 4.64 2.98
C ILE A 26 -0.75 4.30 2.52
N PHE A 27 -1.17 3.07 2.75
CA PHE A 27 -2.52 2.68 2.41
C PHE A 27 -3.07 1.71 3.45
N TRP A 28 -4.39 1.68 3.58
CA TRP A 28 -5.04 0.77 4.52
C TRP A 28 -6.44 0.43 4.04
N GLN A 29 -6.85 -0.79 4.37
CA GLN A 29 -8.16 -1.30 4.04
C GLN A 29 -9.24 -0.57 4.83
N LYS A 30 -10.31 -0.15 4.15
CA LYS A 30 -11.50 0.37 4.83
C LYS A 30 -12.25 -0.82 5.43
N THR A 31 -12.33 -0.84 6.75
CA THR A 31 -13.07 -1.87 7.46
C THR A 31 -14.54 -1.50 7.62
N GLY A 32 -15.38 -2.50 7.79
CA GLY A 32 -16.79 -2.34 8.02
C GLY A 32 -17.37 -3.62 8.59
N PHE A 33 -18.70 -3.68 8.71
CA PHE A 33 -19.35 -4.82 9.37
C PHE A 33 -18.94 -6.18 8.76
N LEU A 34 -18.82 -6.26 7.42
CA LEU A 34 -18.45 -7.49 6.71
C LEU A 34 -17.10 -7.36 5.98
N ARG A 35 -16.38 -6.26 6.17
CA ARG A 35 -15.19 -5.94 5.38
C ARG A 35 -13.96 -5.86 6.28
N HIS A 36 -13.34 -7.01 6.47
CA HIS A 36 -12.07 -7.12 7.18
C HIS A 36 -11.28 -8.27 6.56
N CYS A 37 -9.99 -8.34 6.88
CA CYS A 37 -9.10 -9.38 6.37
C CYS A 37 -8.62 -10.23 7.54
N ASN A 38 -8.67 -11.56 7.39
CA ASN A 38 -8.07 -12.46 8.38
C ASN A 38 -6.67 -12.89 7.96
N TYR A 39 -6.00 -13.64 8.82
CA TYR A 39 -4.63 -14.11 8.56
C TYR A 39 -4.53 -14.91 7.26
N ARG A 40 -5.45 -15.83 7.01
CA ARG A 40 -5.46 -16.65 5.78
C ARG A 40 -5.60 -15.77 4.55
N GLY A 41 -6.48 -14.78 4.60
CA GLY A 41 -6.67 -13.83 3.50
C GLY A 41 -5.41 -12.99 3.25
N PHE A 42 -4.75 -12.58 4.31
CA PHE A 42 -3.49 -11.84 4.21
C PHE A 42 -2.40 -12.68 3.54
N GLN A 43 -2.23 -13.94 3.95
CA GLN A 43 -1.25 -14.85 3.35
C GLN A 43 -1.57 -15.15 1.89
N SER A 44 -2.85 -15.33 1.56
CA SER A 44 -3.28 -15.52 0.17
C SER A 44 -2.95 -14.30 -0.69
N MET A 45 -3.10 -13.10 -0.13
CA MET A 45 -2.79 -11.87 -0.85
C MET A 45 -1.30 -11.76 -1.16
N ILE A 46 -0.43 -12.12 -0.22
CA ILE A 46 1.02 -12.14 -0.46
C ILE A 46 1.35 -13.07 -1.62
N THR A 47 0.75 -14.25 -1.65
CA THR A 47 0.95 -15.22 -2.74
C THR A 47 0.49 -14.65 -4.08
N LEU A 48 -0.67 -13.99 -4.12
CA LEU A 48 -1.20 -13.39 -5.35
C LEU A 48 -0.31 -12.25 -5.86
N ILE A 49 0.19 -11.40 -4.97
CA ILE A 49 1.13 -10.32 -5.32
C ILE A 49 2.40 -10.92 -5.91
N SER A 50 2.93 -11.98 -5.30
CA SER A 50 4.12 -12.67 -5.78
C SER A 50 3.94 -13.18 -7.22
N LYS A 51 2.81 -13.80 -7.50
CA LYS A 51 2.50 -14.33 -8.83
C LYS A 51 2.30 -13.23 -9.87
N ARG A 52 1.62 -12.15 -9.49
CA ARG A 52 1.23 -11.09 -10.42
C ARG A 52 2.36 -10.14 -10.75
N PHE A 53 3.19 -9.78 -9.77
CA PHE A 53 4.18 -8.69 -9.91
C PHE A 53 5.64 -9.18 -9.89
N GLY A 54 5.89 -10.45 -9.57
CA GLY A 54 7.21 -11.06 -9.64
C GLY A 54 8.29 -10.38 -8.81
N PRO A 55 8.07 -10.14 -7.50
CA PRO A 55 9.12 -9.58 -6.67
C PRO A 55 10.33 -10.50 -6.59
N THR A 56 11.49 -9.92 -6.32
CA THR A 56 12.76 -10.66 -6.26
C THR A 56 13.02 -11.30 -4.91
N ASN A 57 12.41 -10.78 -3.85
CA ASN A 57 12.56 -11.37 -2.52
C ASN A 57 11.33 -11.06 -1.67
N ILE A 58 10.93 -12.01 -0.84
CA ILE A 58 9.83 -11.85 0.11
C ILE A 58 10.29 -12.36 1.47
N GLN A 59 10.21 -11.49 2.48
CA GLN A 59 10.43 -11.86 3.87
C GLN A 59 9.09 -11.89 4.57
N ASN A 60 8.48 -13.06 4.63
CA ASN A 60 7.18 -13.27 5.24
C ASN A 60 7.37 -13.61 6.72
N ARG A 61 6.87 -12.75 7.62
CA ARG A 61 6.97 -12.91 9.07
C ARG A 61 5.62 -13.19 9.73
N GLY A 62 4.67 -13.70 8.95
CA GLY A 62 3.33 -14.01 9.45
C GLY A 62 2.37 -12.85 9.29
N GLU A 63 2.27 -11.98 10.28
CA GLU A 63 1.38 -10.81 10.25
C GLU A 63 2.04 -9.58 9.62
N SER A 64 3.28 -9.70 9.19
CA SER A 64 3.97 -8.66 8.43
C SER A 64 4.82 -9.28 7.32
N CYS A 65 5.09 -8.50 6.30
CA CYS A 65 5.80 -8.99 5.13
C CYS A 65 6.54 -7.84 4.46
N PHE A 66 7.81 -8.07 4.09
CA PHE A 66 8.61 -7.15 3.28
C PHE A 66 8.76 -7.77 1.89
N ILE A 67 8.32 -7.04 0.88
CA ILE A 67 8.36 -7.47 -0.52
C ILE A 67 9.31 -6.56 -1.28
N GLN A 68 10.40 -7.14 -1.79
CA GLN A 68 11.44 -6.40 -2.51
C GLN A 68 11.30 -6.63 -4.01
N PHE A 69 11.51 -5.57 -4.80
CA PHE A 69 11.41 -5.59 -6.25
C PHE A 69 12.76 -5.24 -6.88
N ASP A 70 13.07 -5.86 -8.03
CA ASP A 70 14.25 -5.57 -8.86
C ASP A 70 15.60 -5.67 -8.13
N ASN A 71 15.71 -6.51 -7.09
CA ASN A 71 16.92 -6.61 -6.27
C ASN A 71 17.42 -5.27 -5.75
N ASN A 72 16.52 -4.31 -5.56
CA ASN A 72 16.84 -2.96 -5.13
C ASN A 72 16.35 -2.75 -3.70
N GLU A 73 17.26 -2.41 -2.78
CA GLU A 73 16.95 -2.21 -1.37
C GLU A 73 16.00 -1.03 -1.12
N GLU A 74 15.89 -0.11 -2.08
CA GLU A 74 14.96 1.02 -2.00
C GLU A 74 13.55 0.67 -2.51
N LYS A 75 13.40 -0.45 -3.22
CA LYS A 75 12.13 -0.85 -3.81
C LYS A 75 11.45 -1.90 -2.96
N ILE A 76 10.94 -1.47 -1.83
CA ILE A 76 10.30 -2.35 -0.84
C ILE A 76 8.87 -1.91 -0.57
N LEU A 77 7.97 -2.89 -0.55
CA LEU A 77 6.62 -2.76 -0.05
C LEU A 77 6.53 -3.49 1.29
N TYR A 78 6.16 -2.77 2.33
CA TYR A 78 5.84 -3.37 3.61
C TYR A 78 4.34 -3.56 3.72
N LEU A 79 3.92 -4.77 4.04
CA LEU A 79 2.52 -5.11 4.30
C LEU A 79 2.39 -5.66 5.73
N SER A 80 1.27 -5.34 6.36
CA SER A 80 1.01 -5.75 7.73
C SER A 80 -0.48 -6.01 7.91
N LEU A 81 -0.79 -7.04 8.68
CA LEU A 81 -2.15 -7.30 9.13
C LEU A 81 -2.29 -6.69 10.52
N LYS A 82 -3.08 -5.63 10.62
CA LYS A 82 -3.30 -4.89 11.86
C LYS A 82 -4.70 -5.11 12.39
N LYS A 83 -4.87 -4.98 13.71
CA LYS A 83 -6.19 -5.06 14.34
C LYS A 83 -6.76 -3.67 14.55
N GLU A 84 -8.06 -3.54 14.28
CA GLU A 84 -8.82 -2.35 14.65
C GLU A 84 -8.80 -2.15 16.15
N LYS A 85 -8.74 -0.89 16.57
CA LYS A 85 -8.79 -0.53 17.99
C LYS A 85 -10.12 -0.98 18.58
N ASN A 86 -10.06 -1.68 19.73
CA ASN A 86 -11.24 -2.17 20.46
C ASN A 86 -12.10 -3.17 19.65
N SER A 87 -11.50 -3.88 18.71
CA SER A 87 -12.19 -4.86 17.86
C SER A 87 -11.29 -6.06 17.59
N LYS A 88 -11.91 -7.19 17.23
CA LYS A 88 -11.19 -8.37 16.77
C LYS A 88 -10.96 -8.36 15.26
N LYS A 89 -11.47 -7.33 14.57
CA LYS A 89 -11.34 -7.20 13.11
C LYS A 89 -9.93 -6.81 12.74
N SER A 90 -9.40 -7.47 11.72
CA SER A 90 -8.09 -7.16 11.16
C SER A 90 -8.23 -6.54 9.78
N PHE A 91 -7.25 -5.75 9.39
CA PHE A 91 -7.22 -5.10 8.08
C PHE A 91 -5.80 -5.06 7.55
N ILE A 92 -5.69 -4.97 6.23
CA ILE A 92 -4.40 -4.83 5.57
C ILE A 92 -3.95 -3.37 5.66
N TYR A 93 -2.71 -3.18 6.08
CA TYR A 93 -2.00 -1.90 6.08
C TYR A 93 -0.73 -2.07 5.25
N GLY A 94 -0.36 -1.04 4.51
CA GLY A 94 0.88 -1.07 3.75
C GLY A 94 1.54 0.28 3.67
N GLU A 95 2.84 0.27 3.43
CA GLU A 95 3.63 1.47 3.21
C GLU A 95 4.82 1.19 2.30
N SER A 96 5.23 2.20 1.56
CA SER A 96 6.40 2.11 0.71
C SER A 96 7.05 3.49 0.58
N HIS A 97 8.35 3.56 0.83
CA HIS A 97 9.13 4.79 0.74
C HIS A 97 9.59 5.03 -0.70
N THR A 98 8.64 5.18 -1.60
CA THR A 98 8.85 5.22 -3.05
C THR A 98 9.71 6.38 -3.50
N VAL A 99 9.76 7.49 -2.74
CA VAL A 99 10.56 8.66 -3.11
C VAL A 99 12.07 8.41 -3.05
N TYR A 100 12.49 7.36 -2.34
CA TYR A 100 13.88 6.92 -2.33
C TYR A 100 14.23 6.02 -3.54
N ALA A 101 13.24 5.61 -4.29
CA ALA A 101 13.43 4.80 -5.50
C ALA A 101 13.25 5.66 -6.76
N ASP A 102 12.13 5.51 -7.45
CA ASP A 102 11.85 6.28 -8.66
C ASP A 102 10.34 6.36 -8.93
N ALA A 103 9.99 7.15 -9.96
CA ALA A 103 8.60 7.34 -10.34
C ALA A 103 7.93 6.05 -10.81
N ASP A 104 8.65 5.20 -11.55
CA ASP A 104 8.11 3.94 -12.04
C ASP A 104 7.74 3.02 -10.89
N PHE A 105 8.56 2.98 -9.85
CA PHE A 105 8.27 2.20 -8.65
C PHE A 105 7.06 2.76 -7.89
N HIS A 106 6.95 4.09 -7.81
CA HIS A 106 5.78 4.72 -7.18
C HIS A 106 4.49 4.30 -7.89
N ILE A 107 4.49 4.35 -9.21
CA ILE A 107 3.34 3.94 -10.02
C ILE A 107 3.07 2.43 -9.85
N LEU A 108 4.11 1.61 -9.81
CA LEU A 108 3.98 0.18 -9.56
C LEU A 108 3.28 -0.07 -8.22
N MET A 109 3.66 0.66 -7.18
CA MET A 109 3.03 0.51 -5.86
C MET A 109 1.54 0.87 -5.89
N LEU A 110 1.17 1.93 -6.60
CA LEU A 110 -0.24 2.28 -6.77
C LEU A 110 -1.01 1.17 -7.50
N ARG A 111 -0.39 0.53 -8.49
CA ARG A 111 -0.97 -0.61 -9.20
C ARG A 111 -1.13 -1.83 -8.28
N VAL A 112 -0.17 -2.06 -7.40
CA VAL A 112 -0.25 -3.16 -6.41
C VAL A 112 -1.42 -2.92 -5.46
N VAL A 113 -1.57 -1.69 -4.95
CA VAL A 113 -2.70 -1.36 -4.05
C VAL A 113 -4.04 -1.55 -4.76
N SER A 114 -4.15 -1.10 -6.01
CA SER A 114 -5.37 -1.29 -6.81
C SER A 114 -5.68 -2.78 -7.01
N TYR A 115 -4.65 -3.59 -7.25
CA TYR A 115 -4.79 -5.03 -7.38
C TYR A 115 -5.31 -5.67 -6.08
N ILE A 116 -4.71 -5.29 -4.95
CA ILE A 116 -5.14 -5.78 -3.63
C ILE A 116 -6.61 -5.43 -3.39
N ALA A 117 -6.98 -4.18 -3.61
CA ALA A 117 -8.35 -3.71 -3.42
C ALA A 117 -9.34 -4.51 -4.28
N LYS A 118 -8.98 -4.77 -5.53
CA LYS A 118 -9.81 -5.54 -6.46
C LYS A 118 -9.96 -7.00 -6.02
N GLN A 119 -8.87 -7.63 -5.60
CA GLN A 119 -8.90 -9.03 -5.19
C GLN A 119 -9.73 -9.25 -3.93
N ILE A 120 -9.62 -8.33 -2.97
CA ILE A 120 -10.39 -8.39 -1.72
C ILE A 120 -11.83 -7.92 -1.95
N GLY A 121 -12.07 -7.09 -2.95
CA GLY A 121 -13.37 -6.48 -3.20
C GLY A 121 -13.72 -5.43 -2.13
N CYS A 122 -12.73 -4.73 -1.62
CA CYS A 122 -12.88 -3.79 -0.52
C CYS A 122 -12.15 -2.49 -0.85
N LYS A 123 -12.73 -1.37 -0.40
CA LYS A 123 -12.14 -0.05 -0.59
C LYS A 123 -10.86 0.11 0.23
N PHE A 124 -9.86 0.77 -0.33
CA PHE A 124 -8.64 1.15 0.36
C PHE A 124 -8.48 2.66 0.36
N PHE A 125 -7.93 3.18 1.45
CA PHE A 125 -7.52 4.58 1.54
C PHE A 125 -6.04 4.65 1.22
N ILE A 126 -5.63 5.71 0.49
CA ILE A 126 -4.22 5.95 0.17
C ILE A 126 -3.86 7.37 0.55
N ASP A 127 -2.75 7.51 1.28
CA ASP A 127 -2.08 8.77 1.53
C ASP A 127 -0.82 8.80 0.65
N ASP A 128 -0.89 9.54 -0.46
CA ASP A 128 0.19 9.68 -1.44
C ASP A 128 0.81 11.06 -1.30
N VAL A 129 2.00 11.11 -0.72
CA VAL A 129 2.69 12.37 -0.45
C VAL A 129 3.08 13.13 -1.72
N THR A 130 3.25 12.41 -2.84
CA THR A 130 3.65 13.04 -4.12
C THR A 130 2.50 13.77 -4.81
N GLY A 131 1.27 13.51 -4.40
CA GLY A 131 0.08 14.07 -5.04
C GLY A 131 -0.25 13.46 -6.40
N TYR A 132 0.46 12.42 -6.83
CA TYR A 132 0.26 11.82 -8.15
C TYR A 132 -1.16 11.33 -8.38
N LEU A 133 -1.83 10.82 -7.35
CA LEU A 133 -3.23 10.39 -7.46
C LEU A 133 -4.18 11.54 -7.84
N LYS A 134 -3.81 12.78 -7.53
CA LYS A 134 -4.60 13.96 -7.86
C LYS A 134 -4.27 14.53 -9.23
N HIS A 135 -2.97 14.71 -9.53
CA HIS A 135 -2.58 15.41 -10.75
C HIS A 135 -2.29 14.49 -11.93
N HIS A 136 -2.04 13.20 -11.70
CA HIS A 136 -1.72 12.19 -12.74
C HIS A 136 -0.60 12.58 -13.69
N SER A 137 0.30 13.47 -13.25
CA SER A 137 1.39 13.96 -14.07
C SER A 137 2.70 13.26 -13.74
N ILE A 138 3.24 12.53 -14.72
CA ILE A 138 4.55 11.86 -14.57
C ILE A 138 5.66 12.90 -14.36
N GLU A 139 5.56 14.05 -15.03
CA GLU A 139 6.54 15.13 -14.90
C GLU A 139 6.59 15.66 -13.48
N LYS A 140 5.42 15.94 -12.88
CA LYS A 140 5.34 16.41 -11.48
C LYS A 140 5.82 15.35 -10.50
N LEU A 141 5.52 14.07 -10.77
CA LEU A 141 6.00 12.97 -9.93
C LEU A 141 7.52 12.89 -9.96
N ASN A 142 8.12 12.91 -11.15
CA ASN A 142 9.58 12.91 -11.31
C ASN A 142 10.22 14.12 -10.61
N GLU A 143 9.61 15.29 -10.77
CA GLU A 143 10.08 16.52 -10.14
C GLU A 143 10.06 16.42 -8.61
N TYR A 144 8.97 15.89 -8.05
CA TYR A 144 8.85 15.68 -6.60
C TYR A 144 9.97 14.76 -6.10
N ILE A 145 10.17 13.63 -6.76
CA ILE A 145 11.17 12.63 -6.36
C ILE A 145 12.59 13.20 -6.49
N SER A 146 12.86 13.94 -7.58
CA SER A 146 14.18 14.53 -7.82
C SER A 146 14.55 15.59 -6.79
N ASN A 147 13.56 16.29 -6.25
CA ASN A 147 13.77 17.37 -5.28
C ASN A 147 13.69 16.88 -3.83
N PHE A 148 13.42 15.62 -3.63
CA PHE A 148 13.37 15.03 -2.29
C PHE A 148 14.81 14.74 -1.79
#